data_115e10c3b58fb8e2eaf7429d3c6a436e
#
_entry.id   115e10c3b58fb8e2eaf7429d3c6a436e
#
_cell.length_a   1.000
_cell.length_b   1.000
_cell.length_c   1.000
_cell.angle_alpha   90.00
_cell.angle_beta   90.00
_cell.angle_gamma   90.00
#
_symmetry.space_group_name_H-M   'P 1'
#
loop_
_entity.id
_entity.type
_entity.pdbx_description
1 polymer ?
#
loop_
_entity_poly.entity_id
_entity_poly.type
_entity_poly.pdbx_seq_one_letter_code
_entity_poly.pdbx_strand_id
1 'polypeptide(L)'
;MSSLPPHLLKLKVGAAVILLRNLSPSTGLCNGTRLRVVQISQRVIECEILAGKHAGNMVFIPRIPLASSSAADLPFDFQRTQFPLRLAFAMTINKAQGQTLKHVGLCLTEPVFTHGQLYVALSRVTDGANLRIIVPDTPEARREGKIKNVVYSEVFS
;
A
#
# COMPACT_ATOMS: atom_id res chain seq x y z
N MET A 1 0.89 -5.08 -12.27
CA MET A 1 0.65 -5.85 -11.02
C MET A 1 -0.76 -6.42 -11.06
N SER A 2 -0.92 -7.71 -10.84
CA SER A 2 -2.21 -8.38 -10.83
C SER A 2 -3.18 -7.69 -9.85
N SER A 3 -4.31 -7.24 -10.35
CA SER A 3 -5.42 -6.67 -9.57
C SER A 3 -6.22 -7.74 -8.80
N LEU A 4 -5.84 -9.00 -8.95
CA LEU A 4 -6.45 -10.13 -8.27
C LEU A 4 -5.74 -10.43 -6.94
N PRO A 5 -6.49 -10.79 -5.89
CA PRO A 5 -5.91 -11.32 -4.66
C PRO A 5 -5.23 -12.67 -4.91
N PRO A 6 -4.31 -13.11 -4.03
CA PRO A 6 -3.69 -14.43 -4.15
C PRO A 6 -4.74 -15.55 -4.05
N HIS A 7 -4.46 -16.68 -4.72
CA HIS A 7 -5.34 -17.86 -4.63
C HIS A 7 -5.48 -18.32 -3.18
N LEU A 8 -4.36 -18.44 -2.48
CA LEU A 8 -4.30 -18.73 -1.06
C LEU A 8 -4.00 -17.46 -0.29
N LEU A 9 -5.00 -16.92 0.40
CA LEU A 9 -4.87 -15.74 1.24
C LEU A 9 -4.69 -16.17 2.70
N LYS A 10 -3.46 -16.07 3.21
CA LYS A 10 -3.14 -16.37 4.60
C LYS A 10 -3.23 -15.09 5.43
N LEU A 11 -4.18 -15.04 6.34
CA LEU A 11 -4.41 -13.90 7.24
C LEU A 11 -4.42 -14.36 8.69
N LYS A 12 -4.12 -13.42 9.58
CA LYS A 12 -4.34 -13.55 11.03
C LYS A 12 -4.99 -12.27 11.56
N VAL A 13 -5.66 -12.37 12.69
CA VAL A 13 -6.16 -11.23 13.45
C VAL A 13 -5.01 -10.27 13.76
N GLY A 14 -5.24 -8.97 13.64
CA GLY A 14 -4.25 -7.91 13.77
C GLY A 14 -3.43 -7.62 12.51
N ALA A 15 -3.53 -8.44 11.46
CA ALA A 15 -2.79 -8.18 10.22
C ALA A 15 -3.26 -6.91 9.52
N ALA A 16 -2.31 -6.11 9.03
CA ALA A 16 -2.60 -4.98 8.15
C ALA A 16 -2.84 -5.49 6.73
N VAL A 17 -3.94 -5.07 6.13
CA VAL A 17 -4.34 -5.42 4.76
C VAL A 17 -4.74 -4.18 3.98
N ILE A 18 -4.74 -4.28 2.66
CA ILE A 18 -5.21 -3.25 1.74
C ILE A 18 -6.37 -3.79 0.91
N LEU A 19 -7.40 -2.98 0.73
CA LEU A 19 -8.53 -3.28 -0.13
C LEU A 19 -8.13 -3.12 -1.60
N LEU A 20 -8.51 -4.07 -2.45
CA LEU A 20 -8.13 -4.12 -3.87
C LEU A 20 -9.25 -3.68 -4.82
N ARG A 21 -10.43 -3.38 -4.30
CA ARG A 21 -11.63 -2.98 -5.06
C ARG A 21 -12.42 -1.93 -4.29
N ASN A 22 -13.16 -1.10 -5.03
CA ASN A 22 -14.17 -0.23 -4.44
C ASN A 22 -15.39 -1.09 -4.07
N LEU A 23 -15.71 -1.18 -2.79
CA LEU A 23 -16.90 -1.88 -2.29
C LEU A 23 -18.00 -0.90 -1.90
N SER A 24 -17.66 0.15 -1.15
CA SER A 24 -18.58 1.18 -0.70
C SER A 24 -17.81 2.49 -0.46
N PRO A 25 -17.66 3.34 -1.47
CA PRO A 25 -16.93 4.61 -1.34
C PRO A 25 -17.49 5.53 -0.26
N SER A 26 -18.81 5.54 -0.06
CA SER A 26 -19.48 6.36 0.96
C SER A 26 -19.09 6.00 2.38
N THR A 27 -18.70 4.75 2.63
CA THR A 27 -18.24 4.25 3.94
C THR A 27 -16.71 4.14 4.03
N GLY A 28 -15.99 4.64 3.02
CA GLY A 28 -14.52 4.61 2.98
C GLY A 28 -13.92 3.31 2.45
N LEU A 29 -14.72 2.37 1.92
CA LEU A 29 -14.26 1.12 1.34
C LEU A 29 -13.88 1.29 -0.13
N CYS A 30 -12.77 1.99 -0.37
CA CYS A 30 -12.18 2.21 -1.68
C CYS A 30 -10.96 1.32 -1.93
N ASN A 31 -10.62 1.13 -3.19
CA ASN A 31 -9.33 0.53 -3.56
C ASN A 31 -8.19 1.35 -2.93
N GLY A 32 -7.28 0.67 -2.24
CA GLY A 32 -6.20 1.30 -1.50
C GLY A 32 -6.49 1.57 -0.02
N THR A 33 -7.74 1.44 0.44
CA THR A 33 -8.07 1.60 1.87
C THR A 33 -7.29 0.57 2.70
N ARG A 34 -6.59 1.07 3.73
CA ARG A 34 -5.84 0.24 4.68
C ARG A 34 -6.73 -0.17 5.83
N LEU A 35 -6.69 -1.45 6.14
CA LEU A 35 -7.56 -2.09 7.14
C LEU A 35 -6.70 -2.93 8.09
N ARG A 36 -7.18 -3.11 9.32
CA ARG A 36 -6.68 -4.10 10.27
C ARG A 36 -7.70 -5.20 10.42
N VAL A 37 -7.27 -6.45 10.27
CA VAL A 37 -8.15 -7.62 10.48
C VAL A 37 -8.50 -7.74 11.96
N VAL A 38 -9.78 -7.75 12.28
CA VAL A 38 -10.30 -7.89 13.64
C VAL A 38 -10.82 -9.29 13.87
N GLN A 39 -11.65 -9.80 12.96
CA GLN A 39 -12.20 -11.14 13.04
C GLN A 39 -12.24 -11.79 11.65
N ILE A 40 -12.00 -13.10 11.60
CA ILE A 40 -12.00 -13.86 10.35
C ILE A 40 -13.10 -14.91 10.43
N SER A 41 -14.03 -14.88 9.45
CA SER A 41 -15.05 -15.89 9.26
C SER A 41 -14.94 -16.47 7.84
N GLN A 42 -15.65 -17.54 7.58
CA GLN A 42 -15.56 -18.27 6.32
C GLN A 42 -15.98 -17.42 5.09
N ARG A 43 -16.99 -16.57 5.25
CA ARG A 43 -17.59 -15.76 4.17
C ARG A 43 -17.36 -14.27 4.29
N VAL A 44 -16.94 -13.77 5.47
CA VAL A 44 -16.77 -12.37 5.75
C VAL A 44 -15.58 -12.16 6.70
N ILE A 45 -14.84 -11.08 6.49
CA ILE A 45 -13.76 -10.64 7.39
C ILE A 45 -14.18 -9.29 7.97
N GLU A 46 -14.21 -9.20 9.30
CA GLU A 46 -14.38 -7.95 10.00
C GLU A 46 -13.05 -7.22 10.09
N CYS A 47 -13.04 -5.96 9.70
CA CYS A 47 -11.85 -5.11 9.67
C CYS A 47 -12.13 -3.74 10.27
N GLU A 48 -11.09 -3.09 10.76
CA GLU A 48 -11.09 -1.69 11.17
C GLU A 48 -10.35 -0.85 10.12
N ILE A 49 -10.92 0.29 9.74
CA ILE A 49 -10.25 1.24 8.83
C ILE A 49 -9.13 1.97 9.58
N LEU A 50 -7.89 1.92 9.02
CA LEU A 50 -6.70 2.43 9.71
C LEU A 50 -6.42 3.91 9.45
N ALA A 51 -6.96 4.49 8.38
CA ALA A 51 -6.61 5.86 7.97
C ALA A 51 -7.73 6.55 7.20
N GLY A 52 -7.67 7.89 7.12
CA GLY A 52 -8.62 8.72 6.40
C GLY A 52 -9.83 9.13 7.26
N LYS A 53 -10.84 9.71 6.63
CA LYS A 53 -12.05 10.26 7.26
C LYS A 53 -12.83 9.23 8.08
N HIS A 54 -12.75 7.95 7.69
CA HIS A 54 -13.48 6.84 8.30
C HIS A 54 -12.61 5.98 9.23
N ALA A 55 -11.43 6.48 9.64
CA ALA A 55 -10.52 5.75 10.53
C ALA A 55 -11.21 5.36 11.85
N GLY A 56 -10.99 4.12 12.30
CA GLY A 56 -11.63 3.54 13.49
C GLY A 56 -12.97 2.85 13.22
N ASN A 57 -13.58 3.07 12.04
CA ASN A 57 -14.85 2.40 11.73
C ASN A 57 -14.64 0.91 11.48
N MET A 58 -15.54 0.10 12.03
CA MET A 58 -15.62 -1.33 11.78
C MET A 58 -16.39 -1.58 10.48
N VAL A 59 -15.84 -2.46 9.64
CA VAL A 59 -16.39 -2.78 8.32
C VAL A 59 -16.30 -4.28 8.04
N PHE A 60 -17.20 -4.76 7.19
CA PHE A 60 -17.26 -6.16 6.80
C PHE A 60 -16.88 -6.33 5.34
N ILE A 61 -15.90 -7.18 5.08
CA ILE A 61 -15.38 -7.46 3.75
C ILE A 61 -15.85 -8.85 3.32
N PRO A 62 -16.78 -8.96 2.36
CA PRO A 62 -17.25 -10.23 1.84
C PRO A 62 -16.27 -10.83 0.81
N ARG A 63 -16.43 -12.12 0.54
CA ARG A 63 -15.88 -12.74 -0.67
C ARG A 63 -16.69 -12.28 -1.87
N ILE A 64 -16.00 -11.83 -2.91
CA ILE A 64 -16.62 -11.38 -4.15
C ILE A 64 -15.98 -12.08 -5.36
N PRO A 65 -16.71 -12.27 -6.47
CA PRO A 65 -16.11 -12.69 -7.72
C PRO A 65 -15.25 -11.55 -8.29
N LEU A 66 -14.03 -11.87 -8.67
CA LEU A 66 -13.04 -10.94 -9.19
C LEU A 66 -12.55 -11.47 -10.55
N ALA A 67 -12.82 -10.72 -11.61
CA ALA A 67 -12.31 -11.00 -12.93
C ALA A 67 -10.88 -10.45 -13.09
N SER A 68 -10.06 -11.08 -13.91
CA SER A 68 -8.77 -10.57 -14.32
C SER A 68 -8.97 -9.33 -15.20
N SER A 69 -8.34 -8.21 -14.85
CA SER A 69 -8.32 -7.01 -15.69
C SER A 69 -7.33 -7.13 -16.85
N SER A 70 -6.50 -8.15 -16.88
CA SER A 70 -5.54 -8.48 -17.95
C SER A 70 -6.10 -9.58 -18.86
N ALA A 71 -7.35 -9.43 -19.30
CA ALA A 71 -7.93 -10.31 -20.33
C ALA A 71 -7.11 -10.31 -21.65
N ALA A 72 -6.21 -9.32 -21.82
CA ALA A 72 -5.31 -9.28 -22.98
C ALA A 72 -4.21 -10.35 -22.98
N ASP A 73 -3.89 -10.93 -21.80
CA ASP A 73 -2.76 -11.86 -21.64
C ASP A 73 -3.20 -13.35 -21.50
N LEU A 74 -4.50 -13.60 -21.37
CA LEU A 74 -5.01 -14.97 -21.21
C LEU A 74 -6.03 -15.30 -22.31
N PRO A 75 -5.93 -16.49 -22.92
CA PRO A 75 -6.85 -16.93 -23.98
C PRO A 75 -8.24 -17.34 -23.43
N PHE A 76 -8.52 -17.09 -22.17
CA PHE A 76 -9.78 -17.45 -21.50
C PHE A 76 -10.13 -16.45 -20.39
N ASP A 77 -11.42 -16.30 -20.11
CA ASP A 77 -11.91 -15.52 -19.00
C ASP A 77 -11.61 -16.22 -17.66
N PHE A 78 -10.89 -15.50 -16.79
CA PHE A 78 -10.54 -16.00 -15.48
C PHE A 78 -11.23 -15.19 -14.38
N GLN A 79 -12.04 -15.88 -13.57
CA GLN A 79 -12.72 -15.29 -12.41
C GLN A 79 -12.32 -16.04 -11.13
N ARG A 80 -12.07 -15.31 -10.07
CA ARG A 80 -11.73 -15.86 -8.75
C ARG A 80 -12.66 -15.29 -7.69
N THR A 81 -13.37 -16.14 -6.95
CA THR A 81 -14.13 -15.74 -5.75
C THR A 81 -13.20 -15.75 -4.55
N GLN A 82 -12.85 -14.55 -4.06
CA GLN A 82 -11.93 -14.37 -2.94
C GLN A 82 -12.22 -13.04 -2.22
N PHE A 83 -11.72 -12.87 -1.01
CA PHE A 83 -11.68 -11.58 -0.35
C PHE A 83 -10.82 -10.61 -1.16
N PRO A 84 -11.32 -9.40 -1.50
CA PRO A 84 -10.56 -8.41 -2.26
C PRO A 84 -9.49 -7.74 -1.39
N LEU A 85 -8.67 -8.52 -0.71
CA LEU A 85 -7.66 -8.10 0.25
C LEU A 85 -6.28 -8.62 -0.11
N ARG A 86 -5.26 -7.85 0.27
CA ARG A 86 -3.85 -8.24 0.24
C ARG A 86 -3.17 -7.78 1.52
N LEU A 87 -2.23 -8.57 2.03
CA LEU A 87 -1.35 -8.12 3.12
C LEU A 87 -0.61 -6.84 2.73
N ALA A 88 -0.54 -5.89 3.64
CA ALA A 88 -0.01 -4.55 3.42
C ALA A 88 0.83 -4.06 4.61
N PHE A 89 1.78 -4.87 5.05
CA PHE A 89 2.78 -4.45 6.04
C PHE A 89 3.71 -3.36 5.51
N ALA A 90 3.93 -3.37 4.18
CA ALA A 90 4.65 -2.33 3.45
C ALA A 90 3.94 -2.01 2.14
N MET A 91 4.22 -0.82 1.59
CA MET A 91 3.74 -0.40 0.28
C MET A 91 4.86 0.30 -0.48
N THR A 92 4.78 0.32 -1.79
CA THR A 92 5.72 1.09 -2.60
C THR A 92 5.46 2.59 -2.44
N ILE A 93 6.49 3.40 -2.64
CA ILE A 93 6.40 4.87 -2.59
C ILE A 93 5.28 5.38 -3.50
N ASN A 94 5.20 4.86 -4.73
CA ASN A 94 4.18 5.28 -5.70
C ASN A 94 2.74 5.00 -5.22
N LYS A 95 2.51 3.93 -4.45
CA LYS A 95 1.19 3.64 -3.88
C LYS A 95 0.86 4.49 -2.65
N ALA A 96 1.86 5.09 -2.02
CA ALA A 96 1.67 6.01 -0.92
C ALA A 96 1.33 7.44 -1.39
N GLN A 97 1.41 7.72 -2.69
CA GLN A 97 1.09 9.02 -3.25
C GLN A 97 -0.35 9.45 -2.89
N GLY A 98 -0.51 10.71 -2.49
CA GLY A 98 -1.81 11.27 -2.06
C GLY A 98 -2.26 10.86 -0.65
N GLN A 99 -1.53 9.98 0.04
CA GLN A 99 -1.86 9.57 1.42
C GLN A 99 -1.09 10.45 2.42
N THR A 100 -1.72 10.76 3.56
CA THR A 100 -1.05 11.34 4.73
C THR A 100 -1.01 10.30 5.83
N LEU A 101 0.18 10.08 6.39
CA LEU A 101 0.42 9.04 7.38
C LEU A 101 0.97 9.69 8.67
N LYS A 102 0.58 9.16 9.83
CA LYS A 102 1.08 9.65 11.13
C LYS A 102 2.55 9.31 11.33
N HIS A 103 2.96 8.09 10.97
CA HIS A 103 4.33 7.60 11.11
C HIS A 103 4.72 6.87 9.84
N VAL A 104 5.94 7.07 9.36
CA VAL A 104 6.48 6.41 8.17
C VAL A 104 7.87 5.84 8.46
N GLY A 105 8.03 4.56 8.16
CA GLY A 105 9.33 3.93 7.99
C GLY A 105 9.65 3.82 6.49
N LEU A 106 10.58 4.62 6.00
CA LEU A 106 11.03 4.61 4.62
C LEU A 106 12.24 3.69 4.48
N CYS A 107 12.08 2.60 3.73
CA CYS A 107 13.15 1.64 3.47
C CYS A 107 13.75 1.93 2.08
N LEU A 108 14.96 2.43 2.04
CA LEU A 108 15.74 2.75 0.84
C LEU A 108 16.94 1.81 0.73
N THR A 109 16.72 0.50 0.80
CA THR A 109 17.78 -0.50 0.57
C THR A 109 18.35 -0.41 -0.84
N GLU A 110 17.56 0.13 -1.76
CA GLU A 110 17.98 0.54 -3.10
C GLU A 110 17.64 2.02 -3.29
N PRO A 111 18.45 2.77 -4.07
CA PRO A 111 18.16 4.17 -4.37
C PRO A 111 16.82 4.33 -5.09
N VAL A 112 16.20 5.51 -4.94
CA VAL A 112 15.08 5.92 -5.80
C VAL A 112 15.55 5.97 -7.25
N PHE A 113 14.66 5.69 -8.21
CA PHE A 113 15.01 5.56 -9.62
C PHE A 113 14.25 6.52 -10.55
N THR A 114 13.31 7.31 -10.01
CA THR A 114 12.56 8.30 -10.79
C THR A 114 12.57 9.67 -10.10
N HIS A 115 12.45 10.74 -10.94
CA HIS A 115 12.29 12.10 -10.47
C HIS A 115 11.07 12.23 -9.53
N GLY A 116 11.25 12.98 -8.45
CA GLY A 116 10.18 13.24 -7.46
C GLY A 116 9.82 12.09 -6.53
N GLN A 117 10.34 10.87 -6.75
CA GLN A 117 9.99 9.69 -5.97
C GLN A 117 10.37 9.87 -4.48
N LEU A 118 11.55 10.41 -4.20
CA LEU A 118 11.99 10.68 -2.83
C LEU A 118 11.10 11.75 -2.18
N TYR A 119 10.74 12.81 -2.92
CA TYR A 119 9.81 13.83 -2.44
C TYR A 119 8.44 13.23 -2.06
N VAL A 120 7.90 12.37 -2.91
CA VAL A 120 6.65 11.66 -2.61
C VAL A 120 6.77 10.88 -1.30
N ALA A 121 7.86 10.16 -1.07
CA ALA A 121 8.06 9.39 0.16
C ALA A 121 8.15 10.29 1.40
N LEU A 122 8.95 11.35 1.35
CA LEU A 122 9.19 12.26 2.47
C LEU A 122 7.94 13.09 2.82
N SER A 123 7.16 13.49 1.81
CA SER A 123 5.93 14.27 1.99
C SER A 123 4.74 13.47 2.51
N ARG A 124 4.90 12.18 2.84
CA ARG A 124 3.80 11.36 3.42
C ARG A 124 3.55 11.66 4.90
N VAL A 125 4.50 12.25 5.60
CA VAL A 125 4.34 12.72 6.98
C VAL A 125 4.28 14.25 7.03
N THR A 126 3.57 14.79 8.00
CA THR A 126 3.50 16.23 8.26
C THR A 126 4.59 16.71 9.20
N ASP A 127 5.21 15.79 9.95
CA ASP A 127 6.26 16.08 10.91
C ASP A 127 7.43 15.11 10.71
N GLY A 128 8.64 15.67 10.51
CA GLY A 128 9.85 14.90 10.32
C GLY A 128 10.23 14.01 11.51
N ALA A 129 9.77 14.32 12.72
CA ALA A 129 9.97 13.49 13.90
C ALA A 129 9.31 12.11 13.77
N ASN A 130 8.28 12.00 12.94
CA ASN A 130 7.54 10.78 12.65
C ASN A 130 8.07 9.98 11.45
N LEU A 131 9.19 10.41 10.87
CA LEU A 131 9.85 9.74 9.77
C LEU A 131 11.09 8.99 10.28
N ARG A 132 11.21 7.73 9.87
CA ARG A 132 12.43 6.94 10.04
C ARG A 132 12.86 6.45 8.67
N ILE A 133 14.15 6.62 8.37
CA ILE A 133 14.71 6.23 7.08
C ILE A 133 15.75 5.14 7.33
N ILE A 134 15.59 4.03 6.63
CA ILE A 134 16.53 2.92 6.61
C ILE A 134 17.27 3.00 5.26
N VAL A 135 18.58 3.17 5.31
CA VAL A 135 19.47 3.20 4.14
C VAL A 135 20.40 1.98 4.17
N PRO A 136 20.99 1.60 3.03
CA PRO A 136 22.02 0.57 2.99
C PRO A 136 23.18 0.94 3.92
N ASP A 137 23.71 -0.05 4.63
CA ASP A 137 24.85 0.12 5.50
C ASP A 137 26.15 0.06 4.69
N THR A 138 26.39 1.08 3.87
CA THR A 138 27.61 1.21 3.08
C THR A 138 28.58 2.21 3.72
N PRO A 139 29.91 2.05 3.48
CA PRO A 139 30.90 3.00 3.98
C PRO A 139 30.62 4.46 3.53
N GLU A 140 30.11 4.63 2.32
CA GLU A 140 29.76 5.93 1.74
C GLU A 140 28.56 6.56 2.47
N ALA A 141 27.49 5.78 2.69
CA ALA A 141 26.30 6.25 3.40
C ALA A 141 26.63 6.67 4.84
N ARG A 142 27.53 5.95 5.51
CA ARG A 142 28.02 6.29 6.86
C ARG A 142 28.86 7.58 6.88
N ARG A 143 29.70 7.81 5.86
CA ARG A 143 30.60 8.97 5.81
C ARG A 143 29.87 10.25 5.45
N GLU A 144 28.95 10.18 4.49
CA GLU A 144 28.35 11.37 3.92
C GLU A 144 27.02 11.77 4.58
N GLY A 145 26.32 10.82 5.22
CA GLY A 145 24.99 11.06 5.79
C GLY A 145 23.96 11.52 4.75
N LYS A 146 24.21 11.23 3.46
CA LYS A 146 23.40 11.69 2.33
C LYS A 146 22.68 10.54 1.67
N ILE A 147 21.50 10.83 1.13
CA ILE A 147 20.70 9.90 0.35
C ILE A 147 20.69 10.39 -1.09
N LYS A 148 20.96 9.48 -2.04
CA LYS A 148 20.89 9.79 -3.47
C LYS A 148 19.43 10.09 -3.86
N ASN A 149 19.24 11.25 -4.50
CA ASN A 149 17.98 11.62 -5.12
C ASN A 149 18.12 11.57 -6.65
N VAL A 150 17.00 11.40 -7.36
CA VAL A 150 16.95 11.48 -8.82
C VAL A 150 16.16 12.72 -9.21
N VAL A 151 16.81 13.61 -9.94
CA VAL A 151 16.21 14.84 -10.47
C VAL A 151 16.50 14.90 -11.96
N TYR A 152 15.48 15.11 -12.77
CA TYR A 152 15.65 15.26 -14.21
C TYR A 152 16.13 16.67 -14.53
N SER A 153 17.16 16.79 -15.36
CA SER A 153 17.77 18.06 -15.73
C SER A 153 16.81 19.01 -16.45
N GLU A 154 15.84 18.44 -17.18
CA GLU A 154 14.82 19.17 -17.93
C GLU A 154 13.90 20.03 -17.05
N VAL A 155 13.89 19.77 -15.75
CA VAL A 155 13.10 20.58 -14.78
C VAL A 155 13.75 21.94 -14.51
N PHE A 156 15.03 22.11 -14.89
CA PHE A 156 15.81 23.33 -14.65
C PHE A 156 16.12 24.12 -15.94
N SER A 157 15.60 23.65 -17.07
CA SER A 157 15.76 24.32 -18.38
C SER A 157 14.59 25.24 -18.69
#